data_5670a094a652c0a643948bfaf6df374a
#
_entry.id   5670a094a652c0a643948bfaf6df374a
#
_cell.length_a   1.000
_cell.length_b   1.000
_cell.length_c   1.000
_cell.angle_alpha   90.00
_cell.angle_beta   90.00
_cell.angle_gamma   90.00
#
_symmetry.space_group_name_H-M   'P 1'
#
loop_
_entity.id
_entity.type
_entity.pdbx_description
1 polymer ?
#
loop_
_entity_poly.entity_id
_entity_poly.type
_entity_poly.pdbx_seq_one_letter_code
_entity_poly.pdbx_strand_id
1 'polypeptide(L)'
;MELTIEKAIQQAVAEHKKGNLQKAESAYRQVLKVMPAHAAANHNLGILLVDLYQSNNGLKFLHAALQGNQKVEQFWLSYINALINLDKLDIANEFIGAARKAGFSGPKFASLSERMLSPVELRAKGKFFQANDVNYLHFLRALHRNVYEGYFEIGTRTGASLVLSQSPSIAIDPFFQLSENPIGNKDFCLMFQETSDSFFENRLPKLSGLKCQLAFIDGMHLFEYALKDFINLAKISSEEALFLFHDPIPWTFKMATRNNEMLERNEAWTGDIWKLVHILIDAGMKDNVNLLSSAPSGLLAVLNPDKKIIAKLEKNYDKICAQWLDVELNEDNLLKFYETGVFVKPEVYLQSLEQISFGNRKANISKDWISQ
;
A
#
# COMPACT_ATOMS: atom_id res chain seq x y z
N MET A 1 -29.88 -17.70 25.18
CA MET A 1 -29.30 -17.71 23.81
C MET A 1 -28.68 -16.34 23.46
N GLU A 2 -29.39 -15.21 23.62
CA GLU A 2 -28.87 -13.85 23.37
C GLU A 2 -27.60 -13.53 24.16
N LEU A 3 -27.57 -13.82 25.47
CA LEU A 3 -26.38 -13.57 26.31
C LEU A 3 -25.13 -14.31 25.85
N THR A 4 -25.30 -15.48 25.19
CA THR A 4 -24.21 -16.28 24.64
C THR A 4 -23.69 -15.72 23.30
N ILE A 5 -24.58 -15.14 22.50
CA ILE A 5 -24.26 -14.49 21.23
C ILE A 5 -23.52 -13.18 21.48
N GLU A 6 -24.02 -12.37 22.42
CA GLU A 6 -23.37 -11.11 22.78
C GLU A 6 -21.94 -11.31 23.30
N LYS A 7 -21.72 -12.34 24.16
CA LYS A 7 -20.38 -12.74 24.59
C LYS A 7 -19.50 -13.20 23.43
N ALA A 8 -20.03 -13.96 22.48
CA ALA A 8 -19.28 -14.41 21.30
C ALA A 8 -18.86 -13.21 20.42
N ILE A 9 -19.73 -12.20 20.26
CA ILE A 9 -19.38 -10.97 19.53
C ILE A 9 -18.31 -10.18 20.28
N GLN A 10 -18.42 -10.02 21.60
CA GLN A 10 -17.42 -9.32 22.40
C GLN A 10 -16.05 -10.00 22.31
N GLN A 11 -16.02 -11.34 22.33
CA GLN A 11 -14.79 -12.10 22.16
C GLN A 11 -14.21 -11.90 20.73
N ALA A 12 -15.07 -11.94 19.70
CA ALA A 12 -14.63 -11.71 18.32
C ALA A 12 -14.05 -10.28 18.13
N VAL A 13 -14.68 -9.26 18.76
CA VAL A 13 -14.17 -7.89 18.77
C VAL A 13 -12.80 -7.80 19.47
N ALA A 14 -12.64 -8.51 20.60
CA ALA A 14 -11.37 -8.55 21.31
C ALA A 14 -10.25 -9.20 20.47
N GLU A 15 -10.54 -10.29 19.76
CA GLU A 15 -9.58 -10.93 18.86
C GLU A 15 -9.26 -10.03 17.65
N HIS A 16 -10.25 -9.33 17.11
CA HIS A 16 -10.05 -8.36 16.03
C HIS A 16 -9.08 -7.23 16.45
N LYS A 17 -9.30 -6.65 17.63
CA LYS A 17 -8.44 -5.60 18.20
C LYS A 17 -7.00 -6.09 18.48
N LYS A 18 -6.80 -7.36 18.77
CA LYS A 18 -5.48 -7.97 18.94
C LYS A 18 -4.77 -8.30 17.62
N GLY A 19 -5.45 -8.10 16.47
CA GLY A 19 -4.95 -8.47 15.16
C GLY A 19 -5.11 -9.97 14.81
N ASN A 20 -5.79 -10.75 15.62
CA ASN A 20 -6.09 -12.16 15.37
C ASN A 20 -7.27 -12.30 14.38
N LEU A 21 -7.08 -11.78 13.16
CA LEU A 21 -8.15 -11.55 12.18
C LEU A 21 -8.89 -12.83 11.77
N GLN A 22 -8.18 -13.94 11.59
CA GLN A 22 -8.78 -15.24 11.22
C GLN A 22 -9.71 -15.78 12.33
N LYS A 23 -9.29 -15.64 13.60
CA LYS A 23 -10.14 -16.05 14.75
C LYS A 23 -11.37 -15.16 14.87
N ALA A 24 -11.20 -13.85 14.68
CA ALA A 24 -12.29 -12.89 14.70
C ALA A 24 -13.31 -13.18 13.58
N GLU A 25 -12.84 -13.40 12.35
CA GLU A 25 -13.67 -13.74 11.19
C GLU A 25 -14.51 -15.02 11.47
N SER A 26 -13.83 -16.09 11.91
CA SER A 26 -14.49 -17.36 12.24
C SER A 26 -15.60 -17.16 13.28
N ALA A 27 -15.34 -16.38 14.33
CA ALA A 27 -16.31 -16.12 15.39
C ALA A 27 -17.50 -15.30 14.88
N TYR A 28 -17.28 -14.22 14.09
CA TYR A 28 -18.38 -13.47 13.49
C TYR A 28 -19.23 -14.35 12.55
N ARG A 29 -18.60 -15.19 11.73
CA ARG A 29 -19.31 -16.10 10.84
C ARG A 29 -20.14 -17.16 11.61
N GLN A 30 -19.65 -17.62 12.75
CA GLN A 30 -20.42 -18.53 13.64
C GLN A 30 -21.66 -17.84 14.21
N VAL A 31 -21.55 -16.60 14.66
CA VAL A 31 -22.71 -15.80 15.10
C VAL A 31 -23.72 -15.66 13.96
N LEU A 32 -23.28 -15.33 12.76
CA LEU A 32 -24.17 -15.11 11.61
C LEU A 32 -24.78 -16.40 11.06
N LYS A 33 -24.21 -17.58 11.33
CA LYS A 33 -24.88 -18.88 11.06
C LYS A 33 -26.14 -19.06 11.93
N VAL A 34 -26.11 -18.57 13.17
CA VAL A 34 -27.21 -18.69 14.12
C VAL A 34 -28.20 -17.52 13.97
N MET A 35 -27.68 -16.31 13.73
CA MET A 35 -28.48 -15.09 13.59
C MET A 35 -28.02 -14.29 12.34
N PRO A 36 -28.45 -14.67 11.13
CA PRO A 36 -28.00 -14.04 9.88
C PRO A 36 -28.25 -12.53 9.81
N ALA A 37 -29.33 -12.04 10.44
CA ALA A 37 -29.70 -10.63 10.46
C ALA A 37 -29.09 -9.83 11.63
N HIS A 38 -28.14 -10.39 12.41
CA HIS A 38 -27.55 -9.69 13.53
C HIS A 38 -26.70 -8.50 13.07
N ALA A 39 -27.22 -7.28 13.21
CA ALA A 39 -26.65 -6.06 12.61
C ALA A 39 -25.19 -5.81 13.03
N ALA A 40 -24.87 -5.91 14.35
CA ALA A 40 -23.52 -5.67 14.83
C ALA A 40 -22.51 -6.73 14.33
N ALA A 41 -22.91 -8.01 14.24
CA ALA A 41 -22.03 -9.06 13.71
C ALA A 41 -21.77 -8.87 12.21
N ASN A 42 -22.80 -8.52 11.44
CA ASN A 42 -22.67 -8.16 10.02
C ASN A 42 -21.74 -6.95 9.87
N HIS A 43 -21.94 -5.88 10.65
CA HIS A 43 -21.07 -4.70 10.58
C HIS A 43 -19.60 -5.03 10.88
N ASN A 44 -19.33 -5.73 11.98
CA ASN A 44 -17.96 -6.03 12.39
C ASN A 44 -17.25 -6.99 11.41
N LEU A 45 -17.96 -7.99 10.87
CA LEU A 45 -17.42 -8.84 9.82
C LEU A 45 -17.15 -8.04 8.54
N GLY A 46 -18.08 -7.14 8.19
CA GLY A 46 -17.90 -6.26 7.03
C GLY A 46 -16.65 -5.37 7.15
N ILE A 47 -16.43 -4.74 8.31
CA ILE A 47 -15.23 -3.95 8.60
C ILE A 47 -13.98 -4.82 8.48
N LEU A 48 -13.94 -5.98 9.13
CA LEU A 48 -12.80 -6.89 9.07
C LEU A 48 -12.44 -7.26 7.63
N LEU A 49 -13.44 -7.52 6.79
CA LEU A 49 -13.19 -7.85 5.38
C LEU A 49 -12.67 -6.65 4.58
N VAL A 50 -13.13 -5.43 4.91
CA VAL A 50 -12.56 -4.19 4.32
C VAL A 50 -11.09 -4.03 4.72
N ASP A 51 -10.76 -4.20 5.99
CA ASP A 51 -9.37 -4.13 6.49
C ASP A 51 -8.46 -5.20 5.85
N LEU A 52 -9.06 -6.30 5.39
CA LEU A 52 -8.37 -7.36 4.65
C LEU A 52 -8.35 -7.13 3.13
N TYR A 53 -8.69 -5.96 2.60
CA TYR A 53 -8.84 -5.70 1.16
C TYR A 53 -9.79 -6.71 0.46
N GLN A 54 -10.89 -7.03 1.11
CA GLN A 54 -11.98 -7.85 0.59
C GLN A 54 -13.29 -7.07 0.62
N SER A 55 -13.24 -5.78 0.24
CA SER A 55 -14.40 -4.88 0.36
C SER A 55 -15.60 -5.35 -0.45
N ASN A 56 -15.41 -6.00 -1.60
CA ASN A 56 -16.50 -6.60 -2.35
C ASN A 56 -17.28 -7.65 -1.52
N ASN A 57 -16.58 -8.45 -0.73
CA ASN A 57 -17.18 -9.39 0.20
C ASN A 57 -17.75 -8.66 1.43
N GLY A 58 -17.04 -7.65 1.94
CA GLY A 58 -17.43 -6.82 3.08
C GLY A 58 -18.72 -6.05 2.84
N LEU A 59 -18.93 -5.51 1.62
CA LEU A 59 -20.12 -4.72 1.27
C LEU A 59 -21.42 -5.45 1.56
N LYS A 60 -21.50 -6.76 1.32
CA LYS A 60 -22.72 -7.55 1.57
C LYS A 60 -23.10 -7.51 3.05
N PHE A 61 -22.12 -7.64 3.93
CA PHE A 61 -22.31 -7.63 5.37
C PHE A 61 -22.58 -6.21 5.89
N LEU A 62 -21.85 -5.20 5.39
CA LEU A 62 -22.11 -3.80 5.76
C LEU A 62 -23.52 -3.36 5.32
N HIS A 63 -23.96 -3.76 4.12
CA HIS A 63 -25.31 -3.49 3.65
C HIS A 63 -26.36 -4.19 4.52
N ALA A 64 -26.16 -5.46 4.87
CA ALA A 64 -27.07 -6.20 5.77
C ALA A 64 -27.15 -5.55 7.17
N ALA A 65 -26.03 -5.05 7.69
CA ALA A 65 -26.01 -4.28 8.94
C ALA A 65 -26.86 -3.01 8.85
N LEU A 66 -26.69 -2.24 7.77
CA LEU A 66 -27.43 -1.02 7.50
C LEU A 66 -28.94 -1.28 7.33
N GLN A 67 -29.30 -2.34 6.59
CA GLN A 67 -30.71 -2.76 6.46
C GLN A 67 -31.31 -3.18 7.82
N GLY A 68 -30.51 -3.84 8.66
CA GLY A 68 -30.96 -4.28 9.98
C GLY A 68 -31.19 -3.14 10.99
N ASN A 69 -30.43 -2.03 10.86
CA ASN A 69 -30.60 -0.87 11.72
C ASN A 69 -30.07 0.44 11.09
N GLN A 70 -30.95 1.15 10.42
CA GLN A 70 -30.63 2.43 9.79
C GLN A 70 -30.45 3.60 10.78
N LYS A 71 -30.72 3.41 12.08
CA LYS A 71 -30.55 4.45 13.11
C LYS A 71 -29.10 4.55 13.62
N VAL A 72 -28.20 3.68 13.20
CA VAL A 72 -26.80 3.66 13.61
C VAL A 72 -25.96 4.39 12.58
N GLU A 73 -25.50 5.60 12.91
CA GLU A 73 -24.64 6.43 12.04
C GLU A 73 -23.43 5.64 11.49
N GLN A 74 -22.78 4.84 12.35
CA GLN A 74 -21.58 4.11 11.99
C GLN A 74 -21.81 3.10 10.85
N PHE A 75 -23.01 2.53 10.71
CA PHE A 75 -23.31 1.60 9.63
C PHE A 75 -23.34 2.29 8.26
N TRP A 76 -23.89 3.51 8.20
CA TRP A 76 -23.83 4.34 7.01
C TRP A 76 -22.39 4.69 6.63
N LEU A 77 -21.63 5.20 7.61
CA LEU A 77 -20.24 5.60 7.39
C LEU A 77 -19.39 4.45 6.86
N SER A 78 -19.50 3.26 7.46
CA SER A 78 -18.71 2.10 7.07
C SER A 78 -19.09 1.58 5.69
N TYR A 79 -20.39 1.56 5.36
CA TYR A 79 -20.84 1.13 4.04
C TYR A 79 -20.40 2.10 2.94
N ILE A 80 -20.57 3.41 3.15
CA ILE A 80 -20.14 4.44 2.21
C ILE A 80 -18.60 4.40 2.03
N ASN A 81 -17.87 4.25 3.13
CA ASN A 81 -16.41 4.13 3.07
C ASN A 81 -15.94 2.95 2.22
N ALA A 82 -16.57 1.78 2.36
CA ALA A 82 -16.26 0.60 1.57
C ALA A 82 -16.58 0.81 0.08
N LEU A 83 -17.64 1.54 -0.25
CA LEU A 83 -17.93 1.93 -1.63
C LEU A 83 -16.86 2.85 -2.22
N ILE A 84 -16.39 3.83 -1.44
CA ILE A 84 -15.30 4.74 -1.86
C ILE A 84 -14.00 3.96 -2.10
N ASN A 85 -13.65 3.00 -1.23
CA ASN A 85 -12.46 2.18 -1.39
C ASN A 85 -12.49 1.33 -2.69
N LEU A 86 -13.69 0.97 -3.15
CA LEU A 86 -13.91 0.23 -4.40
C LEU A 86 -14.14 1.16 -5.61
N ASP A 87 -13.92 2.44 -5.45
CA ASP A 87 -14.14 3.49 -6.48
C ASP A 87 -15.58 3.51 -7.03
N LYS A 88 -16.56 3.06 -6.24
CA LYS A 88 -18.00 3.10 -6.56
C LYS A 88 -18.62 4.43 -6.15
N LEU A 89 -18.09 5.52 -6.72
CA LEU A 89 -18.34 6.88 -6.24
C LEU A 89 -19.79 7.33 -6.43
N ASP A 90 -20.46 6.95 -7.53
CA ASP A 90 -21.86 7.30 -7.79
C ASP A 90 -22.76 6.69 -6.70
N ILE A 91 -22.58 5.40 -6.40
CA ILE A 91 -23.34 4.70 -5.36
C ILE A 91 -23.03 5.31 -3.99
N ALA A 92 -21.78 5.61 -3.70
CA ALA A 92 -21.38 6.25 -2.44
C ALA A 92 -22.11 7.60 -2.27
N ASN A 93 -22.21 8.40 -3.32
CA ASN A 93 -22.91 9.69 -3.30
C ASN A 93 -24.44 9.53 -3.08
N GLU A 94 -25.07 8.54 -3.69
CA GLU A 94 -26.48 8.20 -3.43
C GLU A 94 -26.71 7.85 -1.95
N PHE A 95 -25.83 7.04 -1.35
CA PHE A 95 -25.93 6.66 0.07
C PHE A 95 -25.62 7.82 1.03
N ILE A 96 -24.74 8.76 0.67
CA ILE A 96 -24.56 10.01 1.41
C ILE A 96 -25.86 10.83 1.40
N GLY A 97 -26.54 10.92 0.25
CA GLY A 97 -27.84 11.57 0.13
C GLY A 97 -28.94 10.89 0.96
N ALA A 98 -28.96 9.55 0.97
CA ALA A 98 -29.89 8.76 1.78
C ALA A 98 -29.63 8.92 3.29
N ALA A 99 -28.38 8.92 3.72
CA ALA A 99 -27.98 9.18 5.11
C ALA A 99 -28.45 10.55 5.59
N ARG A 100 -28.32 11.61 4.76
CA ARG A 100 -28.82 12.96 5.06
C ARG A 100 -30.35 12.95 5.25
N LYS A 101 -31.09 12.26 4.39
CA LYS A 101 -32.55 12.11 4.53
C LYS A 101 -32.93 11.34 5.80
N ALA A 102 -32.09 10.42 6.26
CA ALA A 102 -32.25 9.69 7.53
C ALA A 102 -31.84 10.53 8.77
N GLY A 103 -31.42 11.78 8.58
CA GLY A 103 -31.04 12.71 9.65
C GLY A 103 -29.56 12.72 10.02
N PHE A 104 -28.71 12.03 9.26
CA PHE A 104 -27.27 12.01 9.49
C PHE A 104 -26.56 13.03 8.62
N SER A 105 -25.76 13.88 9.23
CA SER A 105 -24.96 14.91 8.59
C SER A 105 -23.77 15.27 9.50
N GLY A 106 -22.89 16.14 9.02
CA GLY A 106 -21.80 16.64 9.84
C GLY A 106 -20.42 16.30 9.31
N PRO A 107 -19.36 16.53 10.11
CA PRO A 107 -17.96 16.47 9.64
C PRO A 107 -17.56 15.13 9.03
N LYS A 108 -18.04 14.01 9.57
CA LYS A 108 -17.71 12.67 9.07
C LYS A 108 -18.21 12.44 7.64
N PHE A 109 -19.46 12.84 7.35
CA PHE A 109 -20.03 12.73 6.01
C PHE A 109 -19.40 13.73 5.03
N ALA A 110 -19.03 14.93 5.53
CA ALA A 110 -18.27 15.90 4.74
C ALA A 110 -16.90 15.32 4.35
N SER A 111 -16.20 14.67 5.26
CA SER A 111 -14.94 13.98 5.01
C SER A 111 -15.08 12.87 3.96
N LEU A 112 -16.14 12.06 4.01
CA LEU A 112 -16.39 11.04 2.99
C LEU A 112 -16.62 11.67 1.62
N SER A 113 -17.41 12.77 1.54
CA SER A 113 -17.61 13.49 0.28
C SER A 113 -16.30 14.09 -0.25
N GLU A 114 -15.42 14.53 0.62
CA GLU A 114 -14.12 15.07 0.23
C GLU A 114 -13.18 13.97 -0.30
N ARG A 115 -13.20 12.77 0.28
CA ARG A 115 -12.43 11.62 -0.21
C ARG A 115 -12.85 11.12 -1.60
N MET A 116 -13.99 11.56 -2.09
CA MET A 116 -14.45 11.26 -3.46
C MET A 116 -13.89 12.23 -4.50
N LEU A 117 -13.29 13.34 -4.06
CA LEU A 117 -12.70 14.32 -4.95
C LEU A 117 -11.34 13.84 -5.49
N SER A 118 -11.08 14.13 -6.73
CA SER A 118 -9.77 13.95 -7.34
C SER A 118 -8.71 14.88 -6.69
N PRO A 119 -7.41 14.56 -6.81
CA PRO A 119 -6.36 15.44 -6.31
C PRO A 119 -6.44 16.88 -6.87
N VAL A 120 -6.80 17.01 -8.15
CA VAL A 120 -6.97 18.32 -8.82
C VAL A 120 -8.14 19.11 -8.23
N GLU A 121 -9.30 18.45 -8.02
CA GLU A 121 -10.47 19.10 -7.41
C GLU A 121 -10.20 19.52 -5.96
N LEU A 122 -9.45 18.73 -5.20
CA LEU A 122 -9.02 19.11 -3.85
C LEU A 122 -8.12 20.34 -3.89
N ARG A 123 -7.16 20.37 -4.84
CA ARG A 123 -6.26 21.52 -4.97
C ARG A 123 -6.98 22.78 -5.36
N ALA A 124 -7.97 22.71 -6.24
CA ALA A 124 -8.86 23.84 -6.59
C ALA A 124 -9.60 24.40 -5.36
N LYS A 125 -9.76 23.61 -4.28
CA LYS A 125 -10.30 24.05 -2.99
C LYS A 125 -9.22 24.49 -1.99
N GLY A 126 -7.97 24.67 -2.41
CA GLY A 126 -6.84 25.05 -1.56
C GLY A 126 -6.32 23.92 -0.66
N LYS A 127 -6.68 22.67 -0.92
CA LYS A 127 -6.30 21.52 -0.10
C LYS A 127 -5.25 20.64 -0.80
N PHE A 128 -4.41 19.97 0.00
CA PHE A 128 -3.59 18.89 -0.49
C PHE A 128 -4.39 17.59 -0.52
N PHE A 129 -4.13 16.75 -1.53
CA PHE A 129 -4.57 15.37 -1.50
C PHE A 129 -3.81 14.61 -0.40
N GLN A 130 -4.53 13.84 0.39
CA GLN A 130 -3.94 12.99 1.42
C GLN A 130 -4.23 11.52 1.10
N ALA A 131 -3.19 10.72 1.11
CA ALA A 131 -3.32 9.27 1.04
C ALA A 131 -3.95 8.77 2.35
N ASN A 132 -5.25 8.55 2.36
CA ASN A 132 -6.04 8.24 3.56
C ASN A 132 -6.89 6.97 3.41
N ASP A 133 -6.61 6.16 2.41
CA ASP A 133 -7.16 4.81 2.30
C ASP A 133 -6.48 3.87 3.29
N VAL A 134 -6.72 2.57 3.20
CA VAL A 134 -6.18 1.58 4.13
C VAL A 134 -4.64 1.68 4.18
N ASN A 135 -4.08 1.54 5.40
CA ASN A 135 -2.65 1.65 5.64
C ASN A 135 -1.81 0.73 4.75
N TYR A 136 -0.64 1.21 4.30
CA TYR A 136 0.25 0.48 3.37
C TYR A 136 0.69 -0.89 3.89
N LEU A 137 0.85 -1.09 5.20
CA LEU A 137 1.16 -2.41 5.75
C LEU A 137 0.03 -3.42 5.54
N HIS A 138 -1.23 -2.96 5.54
CA HIS A 138 -2.36 -3.82 5.18
C HIS A 138 -2.35 -4.17 3.69
N PHE A 139 -1.96 -3.21 2.83
CA PHE A 139 -1.75 -3.46 1.40
C PHE A 139 -0.64 -4.49 1.17
N LEU A 140 0.53 -4.32 1.79
CA LEU A 140 1.63 -5.29 1.74
C LEU A 140 1.20 -6.67 2.27
N ARG A 141 0.44 -6.72 3.37
CA ARG A 141 -0.11 -7.98 3.90
C ARG A 141 -1.02 -8.68 2.90
N ALA A 142 -1.82 -7.93 2.14
CA ALA A 142 -2.67 -8.50 1.09
C ALA A 142 -1.84 -9.07 -0.06
N LEU A 143 -0.79 -8.37 -0.50
CA LEU A 143 0.17 -8.86 -1.50
C LEU A 143 0.87 -10.14 -1.02
N HIS A 144 1.38 -10.15 0.21
CA HIS A 144 2.11 -11.26 0.80
C HIS A 144 1.24 -12.49 1.18
N ARG A 145 -0.04 -12.52 0.78
CA ARG A 145 -0.80 -13.79 0.70
C ARG A 145 -0.26 -14.70 -0.40
N ASN A 146 0.41 -14.13 -1.39
CA ASN A 146 1.10 -14.84 -2.45
C ASN A 146 2.57 -15.08 -2.05
N VAL A 147 3.15 -16.12 -2.61
CA VAL A 147 4.59 -16.42 -2.51
C VAL A 147 5.24 -16.03 -3.83
N TYR A 148 6.29 -15.23 -3.75
CA TYR A 148 7.07 -14.70 -4.88
C TYR A 148 8.37 -15.48 -5.05
N GLU A 149 8.97 -15.43 -6.23
CA GLU A 149 10.31 -16.03 -6.48
C GLU A 149 11.38 -15.40 -5.59
N GLY A 150 11.28 -14.09 -5.31
CA GLY A 150 12.13 -13.37 -4.38
C GLY A 150 11.51 -12.04 -4.02
N TYR A 151 11.55 -11.72 -2.73
CA TYR A 151 11.16 -10.44 -2.17
C TYR A 151 12.39 -9.65 -1.76
N PHE A 152 12.52 -8.43 -2.25
CA PHE A 152 13.59 -7.51 -1.89
C PHE A 152 13.02 -6.33 -1.11
N GLU A 153 13.66 -5.98 0.00
CA GLU A 153 13.29 -4.82 0.81
C GLU A 153 14.52 -3.95 1.07
N ILE A 154 14.43 -2.69 0.68
CA ILE A 154 15.45 -1.67 0.92
C ILE A 154 14.87 -0.65 1.90
N GLY A 155 15.57 -0.41 3.02
CA GLY A 155 15.07 0.41 4.11
C GLY A 155 14.17 -0.36 5.07
N THR A 156 14.59 -1.54 5.49
CA THR A 156 13.81 -2.44 6.35
C THR A 156 13.58 -1.89 7.75
N ARG A 157 14.55 -1.19 8.32
CA ARG A 157 14.52 -0.56 9.64
C ARG A 157 13.96 -1.48 10.76
N THR A 158 12.67 -1.37 11.09
CA THR A 158 12.03 -2.16 12.16
C THR A 158 11.61 -3.56 11.75
N GLY A 159 11.54 -3.84 10.44
CA GLY A 159 11.10 -5.11 9.89
C GLY A 159 9.58 -5.29 9.83
N ALA A 160 8.78 -4.24 10.09
CA ALA A 160 7.32 -4.31 10.12
C ALA A 160 6.70 -4.74 8.77
N SER A 161 7.33 -4.36 7.66
CA SER A 161 6.98 -4.78 6.29
C SER A 161 7.55 -6.16 5.97
N LEU A 162 8.81 -6.40 6.35
CA LEU A 162 9.53 -7.64 6.07
C LEU A 162 8.84 -8.87 6.67
N VAL A 163 8.32 -8.79 7.90
CA VAL A 163 7.65 -9.92 8.59
C VAL A 163 6.36 -10.35 7.90
N LEU A 164 5.77 -9.50 7.05
CA LEU A 164 4.56 -9.84 6.31
C LEU A 164 4.82 -10.83 5.17
N SER A 165 6.04 -10.85 4.63
CA SER A 165 6.42 -11.71 3.52
C SER A 165 6.50 -13.18 3.96
N GLN A 166 6.04 -14.07 3.08
CA GLN A 166 6.23 -15.52 3.17
C GLN A 166 7.23 -16.03 2.11
N SER A 167 7.73 -15.12 1.29
CA SER A 167 8.66 -15.44 0.20
C SER A 167 10.10 -15.45 0.68
N PRO A 168 11.02 -16.14 -0.02
CA PRO A 168 12.45 -15.93 0.14
C PRO A 168 12.77 -14.45 0.07
N SER A 169 13.47 -13.92 1.08
CA SER A 169 13.62 -12.48 1.25
C SER A 169 15.06 -12.03 1.34
N ILE A 170 15.34 -10.87 0.78
CA ILE A 170 16.59 -10.13 0.92
C ILE A 170 16.24 -8.74 1.46
N ALA A 171 16.80 -8.42 2.63
CA ALA A 171 16.60 -7.16 3.31
C ALA A 171 17.93 -6.39 3.39
N ILE A 172 17.89 -5.13 3.02
CA ILE A 172 19.06 -4.24 2.97
C ILE A 172 18.73 -2.98 3.75
N ASP A 173 19.51 -2.71 4.78
CA ASP A 173 19.39 -1.52 5.62
C ASP A 173 20.72 -1.21 6.29
N PRO A 174 21.21 0.03 6.28
CA PRO A 174 22.47 0.37 6.97
C PRO A 174 22.38 0.24 8.51
N PHE A 175 21.14 0.23 9.06
CA PHE A 175 20.94 0.15 10.51
C PHE A 175 19.62 -0.53 10.88
N PHE A 176 19.61 -1.85 11.00
CA PHE A 176 18.44 -2.60 11.45
C PHE A 176 18.07 -2.29 12.91
N GLN A 177 16.77 -2.10 13.16
CA GLN A 177 16.16 -1.92 14.49
C GLN A 177 14.97 -2.90 14.65
N LEU A 178 15.21 -4.17 14.39
CA LEU A 178 14.14 -5.17 14.30
C LEU A 178 13.35 -5.27 15.60
N SER A 179 12.02 -5.22 15.49
CA SER A 179 11.08 -5.40 16.59
C SER A 179 10.48 -6.81 16.65
N GLU A 180 10.58 -7.57 15.54
CA GLU A 180 10.00 -8.90 15.40
C GLU A 180 10.98 -9.84 14.68
N ASN A 181 10.69 -11.15 14.71
CA ASN A 181 11.49 -12.14 14.01
C ASN A 181 11.31 -12.04 12.48
N PRO A 182 12.33 -11.61 11.73
CA PRO A 182 12.22 -11.40 10.29
C PRO A 182 12.09 -12.68 9.48
N ILE A 183 12.49 -13.83 10.01
CA ILE A 183 12.39 -15.10 9.28
C ILE A 183 10.93 -15.55 9.12
N GLY A 184 10.11 -15.43 10.17
CA GLY A 184 8.69 -15.80 10.11
C GLY A 184 8.51 -17.22 9.54
N ASN A 185 7.71 -17.31 8.47
CA ASN A 185 7.45 -18.55 7.72
C ASN A 185 8.23 -18.64 6.40
N LYS A 186 9.28 -17.84 6.21
CA LYS A 186 10.11 -17.85 5.00
C LYS A 186 11.06 -19.04 5.00
N ASP A 187 11.38 -19.56 3.83
CA ASP A 187 12.43 -20.55 3.66
C ASP A 187 13.79 -20.00 4.07
N PHE A 188 14.05 -18.70 3.74
CA PHE A 188 15.22 -17.96 4.19
C PHE A 188 14.97 -16.45 4.16
N CYS A 189 15.81 -15.74 4.93
CA CYS A 189 15.90 -14.29 4.91
C CYS A 189 17.37 -13.88 5.00
N LEU A 190 17.92 -13.32 3.92
CA LEU A 190 19.26 -12.74 3.93
C LEU A 190 19.18 -11.28 4.31
N MET A 191 19.98 -10.87 5.27
CA MET A 191 20.00 -9.50 5.79
C MET A 191 21.39 -8.90 5.62
N PHE A 192 21.46 -7.75 4.98
CA PHE A 192 22.70 -7.03 4.71
C PHE A 192 22.66 -5.68 5.39
N GLN A 193 23.49 -5.51 6.45
CA GLN A 193 23.58 -4.25 7.19
C GLN A 193 24.60 -3.34 6.49
N GLU A 194 24.19 -2.77 5.39
CA GLU A 194 24.97 -1.87 4.54
C GLU A 194 24.03 -1.03 3.68
N THR A 195 24.55 -0.03 2.99
CA THR A 195 23.76 0.75 2.03
C THR A 195 23.39 -0.10 0.81
N SER A 196 22.29 0.24 0.13
CA SER A 196 21.89 -0.43 -1.10
C SER A 196 22.97 -0.33 -2.20
N ASP A 197 23.65 0.81 -2.32
CA ASP A 197 24.78 0.99 -3.23
C ASP A 197 25.90 -0.03 -2.98
N SER A 198 26.32 -0.19 -1.72
CA SER A 198 27.33 -1.19 -1.34
C SER A 198 26.87 -2.61 -1.64
N PHE A 199 25.62 -2.92 -1.36
CA PHE A 199 25.04 -4.24 -1.65
C PHE A 199 25.07 -4.54 -3.15
N PHE A 200 24.58 -3.63 -3.99
CA PHE A 200 24.52 -3.84 -5.44
C PHE A 200 25.91 -3.95 -6.07
N GLU A 201 26.88 -3.22 -5.56
CA GLU A 201 28.25 -3.25 -6.06
C GLU A 201 29.01 -4.51 -5.60
N ASN A 202 28.91 -4.89 -4.32
CA ASN A 202 29.82 -5.84 -3.68
C ASN A 202 29.20 -7.21 -3.36
N ARG A 203 27.86 -7.28 -3.18
CA ARG A 203 27.15 -8.50 -2.76
C ARG A 203 26.38 -9.15 -3.89
N LEU A 204 25.53 -8.37 -4.55
CA LEU A 204 24.65 -8.91 -5.60
C LEU A 204 25.39 -9.70 -6.69
N PRO A 205 26.58 -9.28 -7.18
CA PRO A 205 27.32 -10.06 -8.17
C PRO A 205 27.74 -11.46 -7.70
N LYS A 206 27.79 -11.69 -6.38
CA LYS A 206 28.14 -12.97 -5.75
C LYS A 206 26.93 -13.84 -5.45
N LEU A 207 25.72 -13.31 -5.60
CA LEU A 207 24.46 -13.98 -5.33
C LEU A 207 23.80 -14.38 -6.65
N SER A 208 24.30 -15.45 -7.28
CA SER A 208 23.78 -15.92 -8.55
C SER A 208 22.38 -16.56 -8.43
N GLY A 209 21.57 -16.41 -9.47
CA GLY A 209 20.25 -17.05 -9.56
C GLY A 209 19.12 -16.38 -8.78
N LEU A 210 19.38 -15.30 -8.08
CA LEU A 210 18.33 -14.52 -7.43
C LEU A 210 17.46 -13.78 -8.46
N LYS A 211 16.16 -13.81 -8.24
CA LYS A 211 15.16 -13.09 -9.01
C LYS A 211 14.37 -12.16 -8.12
N CYS A 212 14.21 -10.91 -8.53
CA CYS A 212 13.32 -9.97 -7.88
C CYS A 212 11.94 -10.05 -8.54
N GLN A 213 10.92 -10.53 -7.83
CA GLN A 213 9.55 -10.51 -8.32
C GLN A 213 8.69 -9.49 -7.57
N LEU A 214 8.98 -9.26 -6.30
CA LEU A 214 8.40 -8.17 -5.52
C LEU A 214 9.52 -7.38 -4.84
N ALA A 215 9.48 -6.06 -4.96
CA ALA A 215 10.37 -5.17 -4.23
C ALA A 215 9.58 -4.12 -3.44
N PHE A 216 10.04 -3.79 -2.23
CA PHE A 216 9.60 -2.65 -1.45
C PHE A 216 10.81 -1.75 -1.16
N ILE A 217 10.74 -0.50 -1.61
CA ILE A 217 11.82 0.48 -1.54
C ILE A 217 11.35 1.63 -0.64
N ASP A 218 11.91 1.68 0.56
CA ASP A 218 11.59 2.64 1.62
C ASP A 218 12.90 3.13 2.30
N GLY A 219 13.88 3.46 1.47
CA GLY A 219 15.23 3.80 1.92
C GLY A 219 15.40 5.26 2.29
N MET A 220 16.23 5.99 1.54
CA MET A 220 16.71 7.34 1.87
C MET A 220 15.72 8.48 1.60
N HIS A 221 14.54 8.21 1.01
CA HIS A 221 13.54 9.18 0.58
C HIS A 221 14.06 10.29 -0.36
N LEU A 222 15.14 10.01 -1.08
CA LEU A 222 15.69 10.87 -2.13
C LEU A 222 15.58 10.15 -3.47
N PHE A 223 15.03 10.85 -4.47
CA PHE A 223 14.63 10.23 -5.74
C PHE A 223 15.78 9.52 -6.48
N GLU A 224 16.99 10.09 -6.44
CA GLU A 224 18.14 9.51 -7.13
C GLU A 224 18.53 8.14 -6.55
N TYR A 225 18.53 7.99 -5.22
CA TYR A 225 18.81 6.69 -4.58
C TYR A 225 17.71 5.67 -4.89
N ALA A 226 16.45 6.07 -4.75
CA ALA A 226 15.33 5.20 -5.05
C ALA A 226 15.27 4.80 -6.55
N LEU A 227 15.63 5.72 -7.47
CA LEU A 227 15.75 5.43 -8.89
C LEU A 227 16.88 4.42 -9.16
N LYS A 228 18.02 4.57 -8.49
CA LYS A 228 19.18 3.67 -8.63
C LYS A 228 18.85 2.27 -8.09
N ASP A 229 18.20 2.19 -6.93
CA ASP A 229 17.71 0.95 -6.34
C ASP A 229 16.75 0.24 -7.29
N PHE A 230 15.80 0.96 -7.86
CA PHE A 230 14.88 0.44 -8.86
C PHE A 230 15.58 -0.10 -10.09
N ILE A 231 16.50 0.66 -10.70
CA ILE A 231 17.24 0.23 -11.88
C ILE A 231 17.99 -1.08 -11.58
N ASN A 232 18.68 -1.16 -10.45
CA ASN A 232 19.45 -2.34 -10.08
C ASN A 232 18.57 -3.57 -9.85
N LEU A 233 17.46 -3.43 -9.10
CA LEU A 233 16.52 -4.51 -8.88
C LEU A 233 15.79 -4.92 -10.16
N ALA A 234 15.40 -3.95 -11.00
CA ALA A 234 14.75 -4.24 -12.27
C ALA A 234 15.63 -5.03 -13.23
N LYS A 235 16.97 -4.89 -13.20
CA LYS A 235 17.90 -5.70 -14.01
C LYS A 235 17.83 -7.18 -13.67
N ILE A 236 17.59 -7.54 -12.42
CA ILE A 236 17.49 -8.92 -11.94
C ILE A 236 16.03 -9.37 -11.75
N SER A 237 15.06 -8.57 -12.18
CA SER A 237 13.66 -8.92 -11.99
C SER A 237 13.20 -10.07 -12.88
N SER A 238 12.22 -10.80 -12.37
CA SER A 238 11.41 -11.73 -13.16
C SER A 238 10.66 -10.99 -14.29
N GLU A 239 10.09 -11.72 -15.25
CA GLU A 239 9.25 -11.12 -16.30
C GLU A 239 8.03 -10.41 -15.71
N GLU A 240 7.41 -11.05 -14.71
CA GLU A 240 6.33 -10.48 -13.92
C GLU A 240 6.91 -9.98 -12.60
N ALA A 241 7.10 -8.67 -12.45
CA ALA A 241 7.69 -8.07 -11.27
C ALA A 241 6.95 -6.80 -10.85
N LEU A 242 6.77 -6.61 -9.55
CA LEU A 242 6.16 -5.42 -8.94
C LEU A 242 7.17 -4.73 -8.05
N PHE A 243 7.33 -3.43 -8.26
CA PHE A 243 8.15 -2.55 -7.44
C PHE A 243 7.25 -1.54 -6.75
N LEU A 244 7.41 -1.42 -5.44
CA LEU A 244 6.66 -0.48 -4.61
C LEU A 244 7.63 0.49 -3.95
N PHE A 245 7.35 1.79 -4.07
CA PHE A 245 8.09 2.84 -3.36
C PHE A 245 7.18 3.47 -2.33
N HIS A 246 7.71 3.68 -1.15
CA HIS A 246 7.01 4.39 -0.08
C HIS A 246 7.13 5.91 -0.26
N ASP A 247 6.22 6.65 0.34
CA ASP A 247 6.24 8.11 0.45
C ASP A 247 6.18 8.94 -0.85
N PRO A 248 5.48 8.52 -1.91
CA PRO A 248 5.40 9.31 -3.14
C PRO A 248 4.40 10.47 -3.08
N ILE A 249 3.50 10.56 -2.07
CA ILE A 249 2.39 11.52 -2.03
C ILE A 249 2.56 12.47 -0.83
N PRO A 250 3.22 13.63 -1.02
CA PRO A 250 3.32 14.65 0.01
C PRO A 250 2.00 15.40 0.19
N TRP A 251 1.64 15.73 1.45
CA TRP A 251 0.46 16.56 1.76
C TRP A 251 0.82 17.95 2.33
N THR A 252 2.08 18.32 2.25
CA THR A 252 2.58 19.70 2.43
C THR A 252 3.84 19.89 1.59
N PHE A 253 4.16 21.12 1.23
CA PHE A 253 5.43 21.41 0.55
C PHE A 253 6.63 21.13 1.43
N LYS A 254 6.51 21.38 2.75
CA LYS A 254 7.59 21.22 3.72
C LYS A 254 8.05 19.77 3.83
N MET A 255 7.14 18.79 3.83
CA MET A 255 7.51 17.39 3.94
C MET A 255 8.21 16.81 2.70
N ALA A 256 8.07 17.48 1.54
CA ALA A 256 8.72 17.12 0.29
C ALA A 256 10.13 17.68 0.15
N THR A 257 10.70 18.26 1.23
CA THR A 257 12.07 18.80 1.21
C THR A 257 13.11 17.69 1.15
N ARG A 258 14.24 17.97 0.49
CA ARG A 258 15.40 17.08 0.48
C ARG A 258 16.17 17.09 1.81
N ASN A 259 16.12 18.20 2.56
CA ASN A 259 16.78 18.33 3.86
C ASN A 259 15.78 18.16 5.00
N ASN A 260 15.86 17.02 5.70
CA ASN A 260 14.99 16.72 6.84
C ASN A 260 15.41 17.39 8.16
N GLU A 261 16.61 17.99 8.24
CA GLU A 261 17.05 18.74 9.42
C GLU A 261 16.20 19.98 9.69
N MET A 262 15.50 20.47 8.65
CA MET A 262 14.59 21.61 8.74
C MET A 262 13.21 21.25 9.31
N LEU A 263 12.94 19.96 9.53
CA LEU A 263 11.68 19.47 10.07
C LEU A 263 11.70 19.37 11.59
N GLU A 264 10.58 19.67 12.22
CA GLU A 264 10.41 19.41 13.64
C GLU A 264 10.37 17.89 13.92
N ARG A 265 10.73 17.50 15.14
CA ARG A 265 10.92 16.08 15.53
C ARG A 265 9.73 15.15 15.21
N ASN A 266 8.53 15.70 15.08
CA ASN A 266 7.29 14.94 14.82
C ASN A 266 6.67 15.25 13.44
N GLU A 267 7.34 16.00 12.58
CA GLU A 267 6.85 16.26 11.23
C GLU A 267 7.14 15.07 10.33
N ALA A 268 6.19 14.72 9.47
CA ALA A 268 6.37 13.68 8.47
C ALA A 268 7.32 14.17 7.37
N TRP A 269 8.15 13.27 6.88
CA TRP A 269 9.09 13.52 5.81
C TRP A 269 8.94 12.47 4.71
N THR A 270 8.63 12.91 3.51
CA THR A 270 8.56 12.07 2.30
C THR A 270 9.77 12.26 1.40
N GLY A 271 10.61 13.24 1.71
CA GLY A 271 11.67 13.61 0.77
C GLY A 271 11.10 13.97 -0.60
N ASP A 272 11.84 13.69 -1.64
CA ASP A 272 11.45 14.04 -3.00
C ASP A 272 11.10 12.83 -3.90
N ILE A 273 10.61 11.75 -3.31
CA ILE A 273 10.17 10.53 -4.00
C ILE A 273 9.08 10.82 -5.05
N TRP A 274 8.26 11.85 -4.86
CA TRP A 274 7.24 12.29 -5.83
C TRP A 274 7.80 12.52 -7.24
N LYS A 275 9.10 12.90 -7.36
CA LYS A 275 9.79 13.12 -8.65
C LYS A 275 9.85 11.85 -9.50
N LEU A 276 9.93 10.68 -8.87
CA LEU A 276 10.00 9.40 -9.59
C LEU A 276 8.79 9.20 -10.50
N VAL A 277 7.61 9.68 -10.11
CA VAL A 277 6.40 9.56 -10.93
C VAL A 277 6.60 10.24 -12.28
N HIS A 278 7.08 11.47 -12.28
CA HIS A 278 7.37 12.20 -13.52
C HIS A 278 8.51 11.56 -14.32
N ILE A 279 9.60 11.19 -13.64
CA ILE A 279 10.78 10.57 -14.28
C ILE A 279 10.37 9.28 -15.00
N LEU A 280 9.56 8.44 -14.38
CA LEU A 280 9.14 7.17 -14.98
C LEU A 280 8.12 7.38 -16.11
N ILE A 281 7.20 8.34 -15.98
CA ILE A 281 6.27 8.71 -17.05
C ILE A 281 7.03 9.27 -18.26
N ASP A 282 8.00 10.18 -18.05
CA ASP A 282 8.82 10.78 -19.10
C ASP A 282 9.73 9.74 -19.79
N ALA A 283 10.11 8.69 -19.06
CA ALA A 283 10.84 7.56 -19.63
C ALA A 283 9.96 6.68 -20.53
N GLY A 284 8.63 6.82 -20.50
CA GLY A 284 7.67 6.06 -21.29
C GLY A 284 6.97 4.93 -20.52
N MET A 285 6.93 4.98 -19.18
CA MET A 285 6.35 3.93 -18.33
C MET A 285 4.97 4.31 -17.77
N LYS A 286 4.25 5.25 -18.38
CA LYS A 286 2.96 5.72 -17.84
C LYS A 286 1.98 4.57 -17.56
N ASP A 287 1.89 3.58 -18.44
CA ASP A 287 0.97 2.45 -18.31
C ASP A 287 1.41 1.42 -17.24
N ASN A 288 2.67 1.50 -16.79
CA ASN A 288 3.22 0.63 -15.76
C ASN A 288 3.16 1.25 -14.36
N VAL A 289 2.89 2.56 -14.27
CA VAL A 289 2.98 3.35 -13.04
C VAL A 289 1.61 3.61 -12.47
N ASN A 290 1.44 3.36 -11.17
CA ASN A 290 0.23 3.69 -10.42
C ASN A 290 0.59 4.32 -9.07
N LEU A 291 -0.11 5.39 -8.70
CA LEU A 291 -0.04 6.00 -7.38
C LEU A 291 -1.21 5.51 -6.53
N LEU A 292 -0.90 4.74 -5.50
CA LEU A 292 -1.88 4.15 -4.60
C LEU A 292 -2.07 5.05 -3.39
N SER A 293 -3.31 5.39 -3.09
CA SER A 293 -3.68 6.28 -1.97
C SER A 293 -3.63 5.60 -0.59
N SER A 294 -2.77 4.58 -0.40
CA SER A 294 -2.56 3.92 0.90
C SER A 294 -1.98 4.89 1.93
N ALA A 295 -2.58 4.91 3.14
CA ALA A 295 -2.09 5.77 4.21
C ALA A 295 -0.70 5.34 4.71
N PRO A 296 0.17 6.30 5.17
CA PRO A 296 -0.10 7.73 5.31
C PRO A 296 0.24 8.58 4.07
N SER A 297 1.18 8.16 3.24
CA SER A 297 1.85 8.97 2.19
C SER A 297 1.86 8.31 0.82
N GLY A 298 1.05 7.27 0.66
CA GLY A 298 0.89 6.54 -0.60
C GLY A 298 1.98 5.54 -0.90
N LEU A 299 1.76 4.81 -2.00
CA LEU A 299 2.74 3.93 -2.63
C LEU A 299 2.80 4.25 -4.12
N LEU A 300 4.01 4.32 -4.67
CA LEU A 300 4.20 4.28 -6.12
C LEU A 300 4.44 2.82 -6.51
N ALA A 301 3.56 2.28 -7.33
CA ALA A 301 3.64 0.93 -7.86
C ALA A 301 4.10 0.95 -9.31
N VAL A 302 5.11 0.16 -9.64
CA VAL A 302 5.63 -0.03 -11.00
C VAL A 302 5.53 -1.51 -11.34
N LEU A 303 4.63 -1.85 -12.24
CA LEU A 303 4.38 -3.24 -12.65
C LEU A 303 5.06 -3.55 -13.99
N ASN A 304 5.78 -4.67 -14.05
CA ASN A 304 6.38 -5.21 -15.27
C ASN A 304 7.19 -4.17 -16.09
N PRO A 305 8.25 -3.57 -15.53
CA PRO A 305 9.01 -2.56 -16.23
C PRO A 305 9.72 -3.14 -17.47
N ASP A 306 9.61 -2.45 -18.61
CA ASP A 306 10.32 -2.83 -19.82
C ASP A 306 11.85 -2.70 -19.63
N LYS A 307 12.57 -3.79 -19.86
CA LYS A 307 14.03 -3.85 -19.71
C LYS A 307 14.76 -2.85 -20.63
N LYS A 308 14.19 -2.48 -21.78
CA LYS A 308 14.76 -1.46 -22.67
C LYS A 308 14.64 -0.07 -22.04
N ILE A 309 13.52 0.20 -21.36
CA ILE A 309 13.36 1.46 -20.64
C ILE A 309 14.29 1.51 -19.43
N ILE A 310 14.45 0.40 -18.70
CA ILE A 310 15.42 0.31 -17.59
C ILE A 310 16.86 0.59 -18.08
N ALA A 311 17.28 0.01 -19.18
CA ALA A 311 18.60 0.27 -19.77
C ALA A 311 18.76 1.75 -20.21
N LYS A 312 17.67 2.39 -20.68
CA LYS A 312 17.67 3.82 -21.02
C LYS A 312 17.76 4.70 -19.77
N LEU A 313 17.06 4.35 -18.69
CA LEU A 313 17.15 5.04 -17.41
C LEU A 313 18.58 4.95 -16.85
N GLU A 314 19.18 3.75 -16.84
CA GLU A 314 20.56 3.54 -16.39
C GLU A 314 21.54 4.40 -17.20
N LYS A 315 21.46 4.35 -18.53
CA LYS A 315 22.34 5.13 -19.43
C LYS A 315 22.24 6.64 -19.21
N ASN A 316 21.06 7.15 -18.84
CA ASN A 316 20.82 8.58 -18.68
C ASN A 316 20.74 9.00 -17.20
N TYR A 317 21.12 8.13 -16.26
CA TYR A 317 20.95 8.36 -14.82
C TYR A 317 21.51 9.71 -14.36
N ASP A 318 22.77 10.00 -14.66
CA ASP A 318 23.41 11.26 -14.24
C ASP A 318 22.71 12.49 -14.83
N LYS A 319 22.23 12.39 -16.08
CA LYS A 319 21.48 13.46 -16.73
C LYS A 319 20.13 13.68 -16.07
N ILE A 320 19.44 12.60 -15.71
CA ILE A 320 18.16 12.65 -14.98
C ILE A 320 18.37 13.28 -13.61
N CYS A 321 19.40 12.85 -12.88
CA CYS A 321 19.74 13.43 -11.59
C CYS A 321 20.02 14.93 -11.71
N ALA A 322 20.85 15.36 -12.65
CA ALA A 322 21.15 16.76 -12.87
C ALA A 322 19.91 17.61 -13.24
N GLN A 323 18.95 17.01 -13.95
CA GLN A 323 17.71 17.68 -14.32
C GLN A 323 16.75 17.87 -13.13
N TRP A 324 16.69 16.90 -12.22
CA TRP A 324 15.67 16.84 -11.18
C TRP A 324 16.19 17.24 -9.78
N LEU A 325 17.51 17.33 -9.57
CA LEU A 325 18.11 17.56 -8.25
C LEU A 325 17.55 18.82 -7.58
N ASP A 326 17.53 19.94 -8.30
CA ASP A 326 17.13 21.26 -7.79
C ASP A 326 15.64 21.57 -8.01
N VAL A 327 14.85 20.60 -8.50
CA VAL A 327 13.41 20.78 -8.67
C VAL A 327 12.72 20.63 -7.34
N GLU A 328 12.12 21.70 -6.84
CA GLU A 328 11.35 21.70 -5.61
C GLU A 328 9.86 21.48 -5.89
N LEU A 329 9.14 20.89 -4.92
CA LEU A 329 7.69 20.81 -4.97
C LEU A 329 7.11 22.20 -4.67
N ASN A 330 6.56 22.82 -5.68
CA ASN A 330 5.82 24.08 -5.61
C ASN A 330 4.40 23.88 -6.16
N GLU A 331 3.62 24.95 -6.24
CA GLU A 331 2.25 24.90 -6.72
C GLU A 331 2.13 24.31 -8.14
N ASP A 332 2.97 24.76 -9.06
CA ASP A 332 2.93 24.33 -10.47
C ASP A 332 3.32 22.85 -10.61
N ASN A 333 4.35 22.40 -9.88
CA ASN A 333 4.80 21.02 -9.91
C ASN A 333 3.79 20.09 -9.21
N LEU A 334 3.14 20.58 -8.15
CA LEU A 334 2.07 19.82 -7.47
C LEU A 334 0.86 19.61 -8.38
N LEU A 335 0.44 20.65 -9.13
CA LEU A 335 -0.65 20.50 -10.08
C LEU A 335 -0.30 19.51 -11.18
N LYS A 336 0.89 19.60 -11.78
CA LYS A 336 1.37 18.63 -12.77
C LYS A 336 1.39 17.20 -12.21
N PHE A 337 1.83 17.04 -10.94
CA PHE A 337 1.83 15.74 -10.26
C PHE A 337 0.40 15.20 -10.11
N TYR A 338 -0.57 16.03 -9.74
CA TYR A 338 -1.97 15.63 -9.62
C TYR A 338 -2.64 15.33 -10.97
N GLU A 339 -2.21 15.99 -12.05
CA GLU A 339 -2.70 15.80 -13.42
C GLU A 339 -2.10 14.59 -14.15
N THR A 340 -1.17 13.86 -13.54
CA THR A 340 -0.55 12.66 -14.14
C THR A 340 -1.57 11.59 -14.53
N GLY A 341 -2.71 11.53 -13.82
CA GLY A 341 -3.79 10.58 -14.08
C GLY A 341 -3.47 9.13 -13.66
N VAL A 342 -2.44 8.93 -12.82
CA VAL A 342 -2.00 7.59 -12.38
C VAL A 342 -2.47 7.24 -10.97
N PHE A 343 -3.34 8.04 -10.35
CA PHE A 343 -3.90 7.77 -9.03
C PHE A 343 -4.94 6.64 -9.09
N VAL A 344 -4.76 5.62 -8.26
CA VAL A 344 -5.63 4.44 -8.20
C VAL A 344 -5.91 4.08 -6.74
N LYS A 345 -7.14 3.63 -6.46
CA LYS A 345 -7.48 3.07 -5.15
C LYS A 345 -6.71 1.77 -4.91
N PRO A 346 -6.08 1.58 -3.72
CA PRO A 346 -5.27 0.40 -3.45
C PRO A 346 -6.01 -0.93 -3.66
N GLU A 347 -7.29 -1.00 -3.31
CA GLU A 347 -8.08 -2.21 -3.48
C GLU A 347 -8.41 -2.50 -4.95
N VAL A 348 -8.68 -1.47 -5.75
CA VAL A 348 -8.89 -1.60 -7.20
C VAL A 348 -7.60 -2.12 -7.86
N TYR A 349 -6.46 -1.61 -7.44
CA TYR A 349 -5.16 -2.08 -7.92
C TYR A 349 -4.91 -3.56 -7.56
N LEU A 350 -5.18 -3.97 -6.31
CA LEU A 350 -5.03 -5.38 -5.90
C LEU A 350 -5.91 -6.31 -6.75
N GLN A 351 -7.14 -5.91 -7.04
CA GLN A 351 -8.05 -6.69 -7.90
C GLN A 351 -7.52 -6.82 -9.33
N SER A 352 -6.85 -5.81 -9.86
CA SER A 352 -6.20 -5.89 -11.18
C SER A 352 -5.04 -6.87 -11.19
N LEU A 353 -4.28 -6.97 -10.09
CA LEU A 353 -3.19 -7.93 -9.94
C LEU A 353 -3.66 -9.39 -9.88
N GLU A 354 -4.84 -9.66 -9.30
CA GLU A 354 -5.42 -11.01 -9.26
C GLU A 354 -5.66 -11.58 -10.67
N GLN A 355 -5.94 -10.73 -11.65
CA GLN A 355 -6.16 -11.13 -13.05
C GLN A 355 -4.84 -11.52 -13.75
N ILE A 356 -3.69 -11.11 -13.23
CA ILE A 356 -2.37 -11.32 -13.86
C ILE A 356 -1.70 -12.61 -13.37
N SER A 357 -2.33 -13.42 -12.51
CA SER A 357 -1.74 -14.61 -11.87
C SER A 357 -0.41 -14.35 -11.13
N PHE A 358 -0.24 -13.13 -10.63
CA PHE A 358 0.98 -12.67 -9.99
C PHE A 358 1.22 -13.47 -8.68
N GLY A 359 2.39 -14.11 -8.56
CA GLY A 359 2.84 -14.70 -7.29
C GLY A 359 2.41 -16.13 -6.97
N ASN A 360 1.78 -16.90 -7.88
CA ASN A 360 1.34 -18.28 -7.61
C ASN A 360 2.38 -19.37 -7.94
N ARG A 361 3.64 -19.02 -8.21
CA ARG A 361 4.71 -20.00 -8.44
C ARG A 361 5.32 -20.42 -7.11
N LYS A 362 5.21 -21.70 -6.73
CA LYS A 362 6.09 -22.27 -5.70
C LYS A 362 7.52 -22.03 -6.17
N ALA A 363 8.29 -21.31 -5.37
CA ALA A 363 9.69 -21.06 -5.65
C ALA A 363 10.43 -22.41 -5.78
N ASN A 364 10.73 -22.83 -7.00
CA ASN A 364 11.72 -23.86 -7.27
C ASN A 364 13.10 -23.20 -7.15
N ILE A 365 13.50 -22.92 -5.91
CA ILE A 365 14.86 -22.44 -5.65
C ILE A 365 15.76 -23.66 -5.78
N SER A 366 16.60 -23.69 -6.80
CA SER A 366 17.73 -24.60 -6.81
C SER A 366 18.61 -24.21 -5.60
N LYS A 367 18.88 -25.16 -4.72
CA LYS A 367 19.72 -24.95 -3.53
C LYS A 367 21.21 -24.74 -3.89
N ASP A 368 21.54 -24.62 -5.15
CA ASP A 368 22.90 -24.62 -5.67
C ASP A 368 23.73 -23.37 -5.29
N TRP A 369 23.08 -22.30 -4.81
CA TRP A 369 23.75 -21.08 -4.34
C TRP A 369 24.22 -21.13 -2.88
N ILE A 370 23.80 -22.14 -2.08
CA ILE A 370 24.25 -22.33 -0.68
C ILE A 370 25.58 -23.10 -0.63
N SER A 371 25.97 -23.76 -1.72
CA SER A 371 27.14 -24.63 -1.80
C SER A 371 28.39 -24.02 -2.40
N GLN A 372 28.41 -22.72 -2.67
CA GLN A 372 29.59 -21.94 -3.05
C GLN A 372 29.88 -20.88 -1.96
#